data_96b21cf14e88b27735605294b87ab43e
#
_entry.id   96b21cf14e88b27735605294b87ab43e
#
_cell.length_a   1.000
_cell.length_b   1.000
_cell.length_c   1.000
_cell.angle_alpha   90.00
_cell.angle_beta   90.00
_cell.angle_gamma   90.00
#
_symmetry.space_group_name_H-M   'P 1'
#
loop_
_entity.id
_entity.type
_entity.pdbx_description
1 polymer ?
#
loop_
_entity_poly.entity_id
_entity_poly.type
_entity_poly.pdbx_seq_one_letter_code
_entity_poly.pdbx_strand_id
1 'polypeptide(L)'
;MRFVTPVSLALALALTGGAVSAPAFAAKKEEKKAGPKLNVSPDVIKALQAAQKAAEAQDFAGAKAALAEADSKAQSNDDKYQIGAIKLNTSIGAKDAALQGEALTQMLDSGLTPPEQAGQFNAIAADQALQAKNYDLAIQRGQAAVAAGYKAEAVQPTIAQAYFGKAGTTNTSAEPARGFTQQGLTALKAAADAMKAAGQQVPAQWYQIGVGRAEGAKLPDVTEWAKMAYQAEPSGQNLRTLVRLFQRANPNISNRENLDVLRLLGASDGLVVAGDFTEYAEMASKTGIYGEVKSVIDKGRAKGVLNASAGADLYSTAVPKIAGDKGSLGSAEADAQKAANGKIAAATADAYLGYGDYAKAISMFDLAKQKGGVDADEINTRLGIAKTLAGDTAGAKAAFEAVQAGSRKQVAGLWIAYLGTKGA
;
A
#
# COMPACT_ATOMS: atom_id res chain seq x y z
N MET A 1 -1.20 15.03 5.49
CA MET A 1 -2.32 14.81 4.57
C MET A 1 -3.62 14.86 5.34
N ARG A 2 -4.50 15.78 4.96
CA ARG A 2 -5.79 15.94 5.62
C ARG A 2 -6.82 15.10 4.87
N PHE A 3 -7.26 14.00 5.47
CA PHE A 3 -8.50 13.33 5.07
C PHE A 3 -9.60 13.87 5.99
N VAL A 4 -10.10 15.05 5.70
CA VAL A 4 -11.26 15.59 6.41
C VAL A 4 -12.40 15.66 5.42
N THR A 5 -13.29 14.67 5.47
CA THR A 5 -14.67 14.85 5.05
C THR A 5 -15.41 15.45 6.24
N PRO A 6 -16.06 16.61 6.09
CA PRO A 6 -16.85 17.19 7.17
C PRO A 6 -18.09 16.30 7.41
N VAL A 7 -18.09 15.57 8.53
CA VAL A 7 -19.27 14.86 8.99
C VAL A 7 -20.15 15.87 9.71
N SER A 8 -21.27 16.25 9.10
CA SER A 8 -22.26 17.12 9.71
C SER A 8 -22.98 16.35 10.82
N LEU A 9 -22.66 16.66 12.08
CA LEU A 9 -23.29 16.08 13.26
C LEU A 9 -24.52 16.92 13.62
N ALA A 10 -25.72 16.43 13.32
CA ALA A 10 -26.97 17.01 13.81
C ALA A 10 -27.43 16.21 15.03
N LEU A 11 -27.12 16.70 16.24
CA LEU A 11 -27.59 16.11 17.50
C LEU A 11 -28.75 16.93 18.02
N ALA A 12 -29.97 16.37 18.02
CA ALA A 12 -31.12 16.95 18.69
C ALA A 12 -31.28 16.26 20.04
N LEU A 13 -30.86 16.91 21.13
CA LEU A 13 -31.05 16.48 22.50
C LEU A 13 -32.31 17.16 23.05
N ALA A 14 -33.33 16.36 23.41
CA ALA A 14 -34.51 16.82 24.12
C ALA A 14 -34.28 16.69 25.62
N LEU A 15 -34.20 17.80 26.34
CA LEU A 15 -34.28 17.84 27.80
C LEU A 15 -35.73 17.68 28.22
N THR A 16 -36.09 16.56 28.84
CA THR A 16 -37.40 16.38 29.48
C THR A 16 -37.34 16.92 30.90
N GLY A 17 -37.71 18.18 31.08
CA GLY A 17 -37.77 18.83 32.40
C GLY A 17 -37.69 20.35 32.26
N GLY A 18 -38.67 20.97 31.59
CA GLY A 18 -38.76 22.42 31.44
C GLY A 18 -38.65 22.88 29.99
N ALA A 19 -39.74 23.47 29.49
CA ALA A 19 -39.86 23.91 28.12
C ALA A 19 -38.81 24.99 27.75
N VAL A 20 -37.83 24.64 26.94
CA VAL A 20 -36.99 25.60 26.23
C VAL A 20 -37.02 25.21 24.75
N SER A 21 -37.62 26.07 23.93
CA SER A 21 -37.72 25.91 22.48
C SER A 21 -36.36 26.06 21.83
N ALA A 22 -35.90 25.02 21.17
CA ALA A 22 -34.70 25.08 20.31
C ALA A 22 -35.10 25.57 18.91
N PRO A 23 -34.24 26.37 18.22
CA PRO A 23 -34.48 26.78 16.85
C PRO A 23 -34.37 25.55 15.91
N ALA A 24 -35.43 25.40 15.11
CA ALA A 24 -35.58 24.33 14.14
C ALA A 24 -34.65 24.54 12.94
N PHE A 25 -33.64 23.66 12.80
CA PHE A 25 -33.03 23.41 11.51
C PHE A 25 -33.79 22.27 10.83
N ALA A 26 -34.35 22.53 9.66
CA ALA A 26 -35.16 21.59 8.90
C ALA A 26 -34.32 20.41 8.42
N ALA A 27 -34.48 19.25 9.04
CA ALA A 27 -34.05 17.95 8.53
C ALA A 27 -35.28 17.02 8.54
N LYS A 28 -35.36 16.17 7.50
CA LYS A 28 -36.39 15.17 7.26
C LYS A 28 -36.88 14.48 8.54
N LYS A 29 -38.21 14.36 8.70
CA LYS A 29 -38.90 13.68 9.80
C LYS A 29 -38.51 12.19 9.83
N GLU A 30 -37.52 11.82 10.60
CA GLU A 30 -37.37 10.48 11.18
C GLU A 30 -37.91 10.48 12.59
N GLU A 31 -38.65 9.44 12.97
CA GLU A 31 -39.21 9.29 14.31
C GLU A 31 -38.11 9.36 15.36
N LYS A 32 -38.11 10.41 16.17
CA LYS A 32 -37.18 10.60 17.29
C LYS A 32 -37.38 9.50 18.32
N LYS A 33 -36.50 8.50 18.37
CA LYS A 33 -36.37 7.67 19.58
C LYS A 33 -36.02 8.57 20.75
N ALA A 34 -36.79 8.52 21.81
CA ALA A 34 -36.51 9.26 23.05
C ALA A 34 -35.12 8.85 23.57
N GLY A 35 -34.27 9.83 23.85
CA GLY A 35 -32.99 9.58 24.49
C GLY A 35 -33.12 8.91 25.86
N PRO A 36 -32.01 8.43 26.47
CA PRO A 36 -32.03 7.79 27.77
C PRO A 36 -32.66 8.74 28.81
N LYS A 37 -33.49 8.18 29.70
CA LYS A 37 -33.97 8.94 30.86
C LYS A 37 -32.79 9.09 31.82
N LEU A 38 -32.27 10.32 31.94
CA LEU A 38 -31.14 10.65 32.79
C LEU A 38 -31.60 11.21 34.14
N ASN A 39 -30.93 10.78 35.20
CA ASN A 39 -31.12 11.32 36.55
C ASN A 39 -29.91 12.21 36.91
N VAL A 40 -29.92 13.44 36.41
CA VAL A 40 -28.80 14.39 36.56
C VAL A 40 -28.92 15.10 37.90
N SER A 41 -27.79 15.25 38.59
CA SER A 41 -27.69 15.90 39.90
C SER A 41 -28.10 17.38 39.84
N PRO A 42 -28.86 17.92 40.84
CA PRO A 42 -29.34 19.32 40.81
C PRO A 42 -28.24 20.37 40.65
N ASP A 43 -27.09 20.16 41.27
CA ASP A 43 -25.93 21.08 41.17
C ASP A 43 -25.33 21.09 39.79
N VAL A 44 -25.30 19.92 39.10
CA VAL A 44 -24.88 19.80 37.71
C VAL A 44 -25.87 20.50 36.79
N ILE A 45 -27.19 20.30 36.98
CA ILE A 45 -28.22 20.99 36.20
C ILE A 45 -28.06 22.50 36.23
N LYS A 46 -27.81 23.07 37.41
CA LYS A 46 -27.60 24.52 37.57
C LYS A 46 -26.39 25.02 36.77
N ALA A 47 -25.27 24.32 36.85
CA ALA A 47 -24.05 24.68 36.09
C ALA A 47 -24.27 24.52 34.60
N LEU A 48 -24.98 23.45 34.12
CA LEU A 48 -25.30 23.25 32.72
C LEU A 48 -26.24 24.32 32.16
N GLN A 49 -27.22 24.79 32.94
CA GLN A 49 -28.06 25.91 32.52
C GLN A 49 -27.23 27.21 32.33
N ALA A 50 -26.28 27.47 33.23
CA ALA A 50 -25.37 28.59 33.06
C ALA A 50 -24.48 28.45 31.78
N ALA A 51 -23.97 27.24 31.51
CA ALA A 51 -23.21 26.96 30.32
C ALA A 51 -24.03 27.16 29.03
N GLN A 52 -25.26 26.66 28.99
CA GLN A 52 -26.18 26.84 27.85
C GLN A 52 -26.49 28.32 27.60
N LYS A 53 -26.82 29.07 28.64
CA LYS A 53 -27.08 30.51 28.54
C LYS A 53 -25.87 31.30 28.00
N ALA A 54 -24.67 30.97 28.46
CA ALA A 54 -23.47 31.59 27.97
C ALA A 54 -23.20 31.24 26.50
N ALA A 55 -23.39 29.96 26.11
CA ALA A 55 -23.22 29.52 24.74
C ALA A 55 -24.23 30.15 23.77
N GLU A 56 -25.49 30.33 24.19
CA GLU A 56 -26.54 31.05 23.44
C GLU A 56 -26.16 32.52 23.23
N ALA A 57 -25.53 33.15 24.22
CA ALA A 57 -25.00 34.50 24.15
C ALA A 57 -23.67 34.58 23.36
N GLN A 58 -23.18 33.48 22.81
CA GLN A 58 -21.85 33.33 22.14
C GLN A 58 -20.68 33.62 23.07
N ASP A 59 -20.87 33.64 24.37
CA ASP A 59 -19.82 33.67 25.38
C ASP A 59 -19.27 32.26 25.61
N PHE A 60 -18.45 31.78 24.66
CA PHE A 60 -17.87 30.45 24.74
C PHE A 60 -16.83 30.32 25.88
N ALA A 61 -16.23 31.40 26.32
CA ALA A 61 -15.34 31.39 27.48
C ALA A 61 -16.14 31.16 28.79
N GLY A 62 -17.20 31.88 28.98
CA GLY A 62 -18.13 31.68 30.09
C GLY A 62 -18.79 30.29 30.06
N ALA A 63 -19.17 29.82 28.87
CA ALA A 63 -19.71 28.47 28.71
C ALA A 63 -18.72 27.39 29.16
N LYS A 64 -17.46 27.49 28.77
CA LYS A 64 -16.38 26.55 29.18
C LYS A 64 -16.16 26.60 30.71
N ALA A 65 -16.16 27.78 31.33
CA ALA A 65 -16.02 27.91 32.78
C ALA A 65 -17.18 27.21 33.52
N ALA A 66 -18.40 27.41 33.05
CA ALA A 66 -19.58 26.76 33.64
C ALA A 66 -19.58 25.24 33.42
N LEU A 67 -19.07 24.75 32.27
CA LEU A 67 -18.89 23.33 32.00
C LEU A 67 -17.81 22.71 32.91
N ALA A 68 -16.74 23.41 33.19
CA ALA A 68 -15.72 22.95 34.14
C ALA A 68 -16.27 22.88 35.57
N GLU A 69 -17.16 23.82 35.95
CA GLU A 69 -17.89 23.77 37.22
C GLU A 69 -18.82 22.53 37.26
N ALA A 70 -19.56 22.25 36.17
CA ALA A 70 -20.40 21.06 36.08
C ALA A 70 -19.56 19.77 36.24
N ASP A 71 -18.41 19.67 35.58
CA ASP A 71 -17.51 18.52 35.72
C ASP A 71 -17.06 18.29 37.16
N SER A 72 -16.75 19.36 37.91
CA SER A 72 -16.31 19.25 39.29
C SER A 72 -17.43 18.74 40.24
N LYS A 73 -18.67 18.83 39.80
CA LYS A 73 -19.87 18.39 40.56
C LYS A 73 -20.43 17.04 40.11
N ALA A 74 -19.89 16.47 39.03
CA ALA A 74 -20.35 15.21 38.46
C ALA A 74 -20.13 14.03 39.41
N GLN A 75 -21.18 13.30 39.77
CA GLN A 75 -21.14 12.14 40.67
C GLN A 75 -21.59 10.84 40.02
N SER A 76 -22.31 10.93 38.90
CA SER A 76 -22.91 9.78 38.22
C SER A 76 -22.51 9.71 36.73
N ASN A 77 -22.79 8.58 36.12
CA ASN A 77 -22.63 8.43 34.66
C ASN A 77 -23.67 9.29 33.93
N ASP A 78 -24.85 9.49 34.50
CA ASP A 78 -25.89 10.39 33.98
C ASP A 78 -25.38 11.83 33.91
N ASP A 79 -24.69 12.30 34.98
CA ASP A 79 -24.08 13.62 35.02
C ASP A 79 -23.01 13.74 33.92
N LYS A 80 -22.08 12.77 33.82
CA LYS A 80 -21.02 12.75 32.82
C LYS A 80 -21.57 12.79 31.40
N TYR A 81 -22.59 11.98 31.11
CA TYR A 81 -23.20 11.96 29.79
C TYR A 81 -23.82 13.31 29.44
N GLN A 82 -24.59 13.89 30.35
CA GLN A 82 -25.29 15.16 30.13
C GLN A 82 -24.28 16.32 29.96
N ILE A 83 -23.24 16.37 30.79
CA ILE A 83 -22.16 17.37 30.66
C ILE A 83 -21.49 17.22 29.30
N GLY A 84 -21.12 15.98 28.91
CA GLY A 84 -20.52 15.70 27.61
C GLY A 84 -21.42 16.16 26.45
N ALA A 85 -22.73 15.95 26.54
CA ALA A 85 -23.69 16.38 25.53
C ALA A 85 -23.76 17.92 25.39
N ILE A 86 -23.73 18.67 26.49
CA ILE A 86 -23.70 20.13 26.45
C ILE A 86 -22.32 20.65 25.97
N LYS A 87 -21.21 20.00 26.40
CA LYS A 87 -19.85 20.27 25.85
C LYS A 87 -19.82 20.10 24.33
N LEU A 88 -20.40 19.02 23.81
CA LEU A 88 -20.45 18.73 22.38
C LEU A 88 -21.14 19.87 21.61
N ASN A 89 -22.32 20.29 22.07
CA ASN A 89 -23.03 21.40 21.45
C ASN A 89 -22.24 22.72 21.53
N THR A 90 -21.66 23.01 22.68
CA THR A 90 -20.80 24.22 22.88
C THR A 90 -19.59 24.18 21.95
N SER A 91 -18.93 23.02 21.79
CA SER A 91 -17.75 22.85 20.95
C SER A 91 -18.05 23.08 19.46
N ILE A 92 -19.23 22.68 18.99
CA ILE A 92 -19.67 22.91 17.61
C ILE A 92 -19.87 24.40 17.36
N GLY A 93 -20.55 25.11 18.28
CA GLY A 93 -20.74 26.56 18.20
C GLY A 93 -19.44 27.33 18.25
N ALA A 94 -18.53 26.94 19.14
CA ALA A 94 -17.22 27.55 19.34
C ALA A 94 -16.20 27.12 18.25
N LYS A 95 -16.49 26.13 17.43
CA LYS A 95 -15.55 25.47 16.48
C LYS A 95 -14.29 24.96 17.20
N ASP A 96 -14.47 24.43 18.41
CA ASP A 96 -13.41 23.96 19.29
C ASP A 96 -13.28 22.44 19.22
N ALA A 97 -12.32 21.99 18.42
CA ALA A 97 -12.06 20.57 18.21
C ALA A 97 -11.56 19.84 19.47
N ALA A 98 -10.81 20.52 20.35
CA ALA A 98 -10.33 19.92 21.60
C ALA A 98 -11.51 19.66 22.56
N LEU A 99 -12.37 20.66 22.78
CA LEU A 99 -13.58 20.50 23.58
C LEU A 99 -14.52 19.43 23.00
N GLN A 100 -14.59 19.30 21.66
CA GLN A 100 -15.36 18.24 21.02
C GLN A 100 -14.83 16.85 21.37
N GLY A 101 -13.51 16.66 21.34
CA GLY A 101 -12.86 15.39 21.70
C GLY A 101 -13.10 15.02 23.16
N GLU A 102 -12.98 16.00 24.08
CA GLU A 102 -13.31 15.80 25.49
C GLU A 102 -14.77 15.42 25.71
N ALA A 103 -15.69 16.11 25.04
CA ALA A 103 -17.12 15.86 25.10
C ALA A 103 -17.48 14.43 24.68
N LEU A 104 -17.00 14.02 23.50
CA LEU A 104 -17.24 12.68 22.97
C LEU A 104 -16.63 11.60 23.87
N THR A 105 -15.43 11.82 24.38
CA THR A 105 -14.78 10.90 25.31
C THR A 105 -15.61 10.75 26.58
N GLN A 106 -16.07 11.85 27.18
CA GLN A 106 -16.88 11.84 28.37
C GLN A 106 -18.24 11.13 28.18
N MET A 107 -18.90 11.37 27.03
CA MET A 107 -20.17 10.68 26.69
C MET A 107 -19.93 9.16 26.52
N LEU A 108 -18.90 8.76 25.81
CA LEU A 108 -18.57 7.36 25.58
C LEU A 108 -18.19 6.64 26.89
N ASP A 109 -17.38 7.28 27.75
CA ASP A 109 -16.94 6.72 29.03
C ASP A 109 -18.05 6.60 30.06
N SER A 110 -19.15 7.36 29.89
CA SER A 110 -20.35 7.19 30.73
C SER A 110 -21.06 5.85 30.49
N GLY A 111 -20.83 5.20 29.34
CA GLY A 111 -21.55 4.00 28.94
C GLY A 111 -23.00 4.21 28.50
N LEU A 112 -23.47 5.47 28.44
CA LEU A 112 -24.85 5.82 28.11
C LEU A 112 -25.05 6.30 26.67
N THR A 113 -23.96 6.33 25.87
CA THR A 113 -24.06 6.68 24.45
C THR A 113 -24.90 5.64 23.72
N PRO A 114 -25.94 6.04 22.97
CA PRO A 114 -26.76 5.13 22.19
C PRO A 114 -25.91 4.28 21.24
N PRO A 115 -26.17 2.96 21.13
CA PRO A 115 -25.38 2.05 20.30
C PRO A 115 -25.23 2.52 18.84
N GLU A 116 -26.30 3.11 18.27
CA GLU A 116 -26.32 3.63 16.92
C GLU A 116 -25.40 4.85 16.71
N GLN A 117 -25.03 5.55 17.77
CA GLN A 117 -24.11 6.70 17.75
C GLN A 117 -22.69 6.33 18.19
N ALA A 118 -22.55 5.26 18.96
CA ALA A 118 -21.30 4.87 19.60
C ALA A 118 -20.17 4.69 18.57
N GLY A 119 -20.43 4.07 17.41
CA GLY A 119 -19.46 3.87 16.36
C GLY A 119 -18.94 5.18 15.79
N GLN A 120 -19.84 6.12 15.46
CA GLN A 120 -19.48 7.43 14.92
C GLN A 120 -18.73 8.28 15.96
N PHE A 121 -19.19 8.30 17.20
CA PHE A 121 -18.55 9.07 18.27
C PHE A 121 -17.13 8.57 18.56
N ASN A 122 -16.96 7.26 18.63
CA ASN A 122 -15.64 6.67 18.76
C ASN A 122 -14.71 7.01 17.57
N ALA A 123 -15.22 7.03 16.33
CA ALA A 123 -14.43 7.40 15.16
C ALA A 123 -13.97 8.87 15.23
N ILE A 124 -14.84 9.80 15.60
CA ILE A 124 -14.48 11.21 15.76
C ILE A 124 -13.49 11.40 16.92
N ALA A 125 -13.74 10.74 18.07
CA ALA A 125 -12.83 10.79 19.20
C ALA A 125 -11.45 10.21 18.87
N ALA A 126 -11.36 9.16 18.04
CA ALA A 126 -10.12 8.59 17.56
C ALA A 126 -9.32 9.60 16.72
N ASP A 127 -9.99 10.29 15.79
CA ASP A 127 -9.36 11.28 14.93
C ASP A 127 -8.84 12.48 15.72
N GLN A 128 -9.63 12.96 16.68
CA GLN A 128 -9.22 14.03 17.59
C GLN A 128 -8.01 13.63 18.45
N ALA A 129 -8.03 12.41 19.01
CA ALA A 129 -6.92 11.89 19.79
C ALA A 129 -5.65 11.76 18.93
N LEU A 130 -5.78 11.35 17.67
CA LEU A 130 -4.65 11.29 16.72
C LEU A 130 -4.06 12.69 16.47
N GLN A 131 -4.89 13.70 16.25
CA GLN A 131 -4.46 15.10 16.05
C GLN A 131 -3.74 15.64 17.29
N ALA A 132 -4.20 15.28 18.49
CA ALA A 132 -3.57 15.60 19.77
C ALA A 132 -2.31 14.73 20.04
N LYS A 133 -1.94 13.81 19.15
CA LYS A 133 -0.85 12.83 19.31
C LYS A 133 -1.04 11.89 20.52
N ASN A 134 -2.26 11.76 21.01
CA ASN A 134 -2.61 10.76 22.02
C ASN A 134 -2.90 9.43 21.27
N TYR A 135 -1.83 8.74 20.87
CA TYR A 135 -1.91 7.57 20.01
C TYR A 135 -2.63 6.40 20.68
N ASP A 136 -2.48 6.23 21.99
CA ASP A 136 -3.14 5.13 22.72
C ASP A 136 -4.65 5.32 22.71
N LEU A 137 -5.13 6.53 23.01
CA LEU A 137 -6.55 6.85 22.95
C LEU A 137 -7.08 6.76 21.51
N ALA A 138 -6.31 7.21 20.51
CA ALA A 138 -6.71 7.11 19.11
C ALA A 138 -6.92 5.64 18.67
N ILE A 139 -6.02 4.74 19.08
CA ILE A 139 -6.13 3.31 18.81
C ILE A 139 -7.34 2.73 19.52
N GLN A 140 -7.50 2.99 20.81
CA GLN A 140 -8.60 2.49 21.63
C GLN A 140 -9.97 2.89 21.04
N ARG A 141 -10.14 4.17 20.75
CA ARG A 141 -11.39 4.70 20.19
C ARG A 141 -11.64 4.21 18.77
N GLY A 142 -10.58 4.13 17.94
CA GLY A 142 -10.69 3.58 16.58
C GLY A 142 -11.13 2.12 16.60
N GLN A 143 -10.53 1.29 17.43
CA GLN A 143 -10.93 -0.11 17.60
C GLN A 143 -12.38 -0.25 18.10
N ALA A 144 -12.79 0.59 19.04
CA ALA A 144 -14.17 0.62 19.51
C ALA A 144 -15.17 1.04 18.42
N ALA A 145 -14.80 1.97 17.54
CA ALA A 145 -15.61 2.36 16.40
C ALA A 145 -15.82 1.19 15.42
N VAL A 146 -14.75 0.47 15.10
CA VAL A 146 -14.81 -0.71 14.22
C VAL A 146 -15.65 -1.82 14.87
N ALA A 147 -15.47 -2.09 16.17
CA ALA A 147 -16.23 -3.07 16.92
C ALA A 147 -17.74 -2.73 16.99
N ALA A 148 -18.08 -1.44 16.99
CA ALA A 148 -19.46 -0.95 16.89
C ALA A 148 -20.03 -0.98 15.45
N GLY A 149 -19.31 -1.56 14.48
CA GLY A 149 -19.75 -1.69 13.09
C GLY A 149 -19.65 -0.40 12.28
N TYR A 150 -18.92 0.61 12.74
CA TYR A 150 -18.72 1.83 11.97
C TYR A 150 -17.74 1.58 10.83
N LYS A 151 -17.86 2.37 9.76
CA LYS A 151 -17.14 2.26 8.48
C LYS A 151 -15.64 2.01 8.65
N ALA A 152 -15.20 0.77 8.44
CA ALA A 152 -13.81 0.37 8.64
C ALA A 152 -12.85 1.14 7.71
N GLU A 153 -13.28 1.43 6.46
CA GLU A 153 -12.53 2.21 5.49
C GLU A 153 -12.23 3.65 5.94
N ALA A 154 -13.08 4.20 6.82
CA ALA A 154 -12.89 5.55 7.36
C ALA A 154 -12.03 5.56 8.65
N VAL A 155 -12.06 4.50 9.44
CA VAL A 155 -11.44 4.45 10.77
C VAL A 155 -10.07 3.79 10.79
N GLN A 156 -9.89 2.71 10.03
CA GLN A 156 -8.63 1.97 9.99
C GLN A 156 -7.40 2.82 9.61
N PRO A 157 -7.50 3.83 8.71
CA PRO A 157 -6.39 4.75 8.45
C PRO A 157 -5.94 5.54 9.69
N THR A 158 -6.88 5.97 10.55
CA THR A 158 -6.58 6.65 11.82
C THR A 158 -5.85 5.72 12.79
N ILE A 159 -6.29 4.47 12.90
CA ILE A 159 -5.61 3.44 13.71
C ILE A 159 -4.20 3.19 13.19
N ALA A 160 -4.04 3.05 11.87
CA ALA A 160 -2.73 2.85 11.23
C ALA A 160 -1.77 4.01 11.53
N GLN A 161 -2.23 5.26 11.37
CA GLN A 161 -1.43 6.45 11.65
C GLN A 161 -1.05 6.56 13.13
N ALA A 162 -1.94 6.18 14.05
CA ALA A 162 -1.65 6.18 15.48
C ALA A 162 -0.56 5.15 15.83
N TYR A 163 -0.61 3.96 15.30
CA TYR A 163 0.46 2.97 15.44
C TYR A 163 1.78 3.44 14.82
N PHE A 164 1.76 4.06 13.64
CA PHE A 164 2.96 4.64 13.03
C PHE A 164 3.50 5.81 13.86
N GLY A 165 2.63 6.57 14.51
CA GLY A 165 3.03 7.61 15.45
C GLY A 165 3.77 7.04 16.68
N LYS A 166 3.28 5.91 17.24
CA LYS A 166 3.98 5.20 18.33
C LYS A 166 5.31 4.60 17.88
N ALA A 167 5.38 4.06 16.67
CA ALA A 167 6.62 3.53 16.10
C ALA A 167 7.68 4.61 15.87
N GLY A 168 7.26 5.85 15.57
CA GLY A 168 8.18 6.92 15.22
C GLY A 168 8.82 6.74 13.84
N THR A 169 9.98 7.38 13.67
CA THR A 169 10.74 7.35 12.40
C THR A 169 12.18 6.85 12.55
N THR A 170 12.65 6.69 13.78
CA THR A 170 14.00 6.23 14.08
C THR A 170 13.96 4.88 14.76
N ASN A 171 14.96 4.04 14.48
CA ASN A 171 15.08 2.70 15.09
C ASN A 171 13.86 1.78 14.91
N THR A 172 13.14 1.93 13.81
CA THR A 172 11.88 1.22 13.56
C THR A 172 12.04 -0.30 13.39
N SER A 173 13.27 -0.78 13.21
CA SER A 173 13.59 -2.22 13.13
C SER A 173 13.77 -2.90 14.50
N ALA A 174 13.81 -2.13 15.60
CA ALA A 174 13.89 -2.63 16.97
C ALA A 174 12.53 -2.59 17.66
N GLU A 175 12.34 -3.48 18.66
CA GLU A 175 11.14 -3.40 19.51
C GLU A 175 11.23 -2.25 20.50
N PRO A 176 10.10 -1.60 20.87
CA PRO A 176 8.72 -1.94 20.46
C PRO A 176 8.28 -1.30 19.12
N ALA A 177 9.10 -0.45 18.51
CA ALA A 177 8.74 0.29 17.29
C ALA A 177 8.41 -0.64 16.11
N ARG A 178 9.13 -1.77 16.00
CA ARG A 178 8.88 -2.79 14.98
C ARG A 178 7.48 -3.38 15.13
N GLY A 179 7.08 -3.75 16.35
CA GLY A 179 5.74 -4.26 16.63
C GLY A 179 4.64 -3.25 16.35
N PHE A 180 4.83 -1.97 16.70
CA PHE A 180 3.87 -0.92 16.35
C PHE A 180 3.80 -0.70 14.83
N THR A 181 4.91 -0.78 14.12
CA THR A 181 4.90 -0.70 12.65
C THR A 181 4.08 -1.84 12.04
N GLN A 182 4.25 -3.07 12.52
CA GLN A 182 3.48 -4.23 12.07
C GLN A 182 1.97 -4.04 12.29
N GLN A 183 1.58 -3.55 13.48
CA GLN A 183 0.18 -3.27 13.80
C GLN A 183 -0.40 -2.17 12.89
N GLY A 184 0.38 -1.12 12.64
CA GLY A 184 -0.01 -0.05 11.72
C GLY A 184 -0.21 -0.54 10.28
N LEU A 185 0.66 -1.42 9.80
CA LEU A 185 0.53 -2.06 8.47
C LEU A 185 -0.70 -2.97 8.40
N THR A 186 -0.99 -3.71 9.46
CA THR A 186 -2.22 -4.53 9.55
C THR A 186 -3.47 -3.66 9.42
N ALA A 187 -3.52 -2.55 10.14
CA ALA A 187 -4.63 -1.61 10.05
C ALA A 187 -4.73 -0.94 8.66
N LEU A 188 -3.60 -0.55 8.06
CA LEU A 188 -3.57 0.03 6.71
C LEU A 188 -4.07 -0.96 5.65
N LYS A 189 -3.70 -2.24 5.78
CA LYS A 189 -4.19 -3.29 4.90
C LYS A 189 -5.69 -3.50 5.07
N ALA A 190 -6.19 -3.54 6.31
CA ALA A 190 -7.62 -3.64 6.60
C ALA A 190 -8.41 -2.47 6.01
N ALA A 191 -7.86 -1.25 6.04
CA ALA A 191 -8.45 -0.08 5.38
C ALA A 191 -8.55 -0.27 3.87
N ALA A 192 -7.47 -0.72 3.24
CA ALA A 192 -7.43 -0.97 1.79
C ALA A 192 -8.43 -2.06 1.37
N ASP A 193 -8.51 -3.14 2.14
CA ASP A 193 -9.43 -4.24 1.88
C ASP A 193 -10.90 -3.81 2.06
N ALA A 194 -11.21 -2.99 3.09
CA ALA A 194 -12.54 -2.42 3.31
C ALA A 194 -12.96 -1.46 2.16
N MET A 195 -12.05 -0.61 1.68
CA MET A 195 -12.32 0.24 0.50
C MET A 195 -12.64 -0.59 -0.73
N LYS A 196 -11.86 -1.63 -1.01
CA LYS A 196 -12.11 -2.55 -2.14
C LYS A 196 -13.47 -3.23 -2.01
N ALA A 197 -13.82 -3.71 -0.82
CA ALA A 197 -15.11 -4.33 -0.54
C ALA A 197 -16.28 -3.34 -0.74
N ALA A 198 -16.06 -2.05 -0.48
CA ALA A 198 -17.02 -0.97 -0.74
C ALA A 198 -17.02 -0.49 -2.21
N GLY A 199 -16.27 -1.12 -3.11
CA GLY A 199 -16.13 -0.69 -4.51
C GLY A 199 -15.37 0.62 -4.68
N GLN A 200 -14.60 1.05 -3.69
CA GLN A 200 -13.82 2.29 -3.71
C GLN A 200 -12.38 2.04 -4.16
N GLN A 201 -11.81 3.02 -4.85
CA GLN A 201 -10.40 2.95 -5.23
C GLN A 201 -9.49 3.26 -4.04
N VAL A 202 -8.55 2.35 -3.76
CA VAL A 202 -7.54 2.54 -2.72
C VAL A 202 -6.47 3.51 -3.24
N PRO A 203 -6.10 4.55 -2.47
CA PRO A 203 -5.03 5.46 -2.86
C PRO A 203 -3.69 4.70 -3.01
N ALA A 204 -3.05 4.78 -4.18
CA ALA A 204 -1.78 4.09 -4.47
C ALA A 204 -0.69 4.41 -3.43
N GLN A 205 -0.71 5.64 -2.91
CA GLN A 205 0.20 6.09 -1.85
C GLN A 205 0.14 5.23 -0.58
N TRP A 206 -1.00 4.62 -0.24
CA TRP A 206 -1.07 3.75 0.94
C TRP A 206 -0.16 2.53 0.80
N TYR A 207 -0.07 1.96 -0.39
CA TYR A 207 0.83 0.84 -0.65
C TYR A 207 2.30 1.28 -0.62
N GLN A 208 2.62 2.47 -1.10
CA GLN A 208 3.97 3.05 -1.01
C GLN A 208 4.38 3.32 0.45
N ILE A 209 3.46 3.83 1.28
CA ILE A 209 3.66 3.95 2.73
C ILE A 209 3.92 2.56 3.32
N GLY A 210 3.15 1.55 2.91
CA GLY A 210 3.33 0.16 3.32
C GLY A 210 4.75 -0.35 3.02
N VAL A 211 5.24 -0.15 1.80
CA VAL A 211 6.63 -0.51 1.40
C VAL A 211 7.65 0.17 2.31
N GLY A 212 7.59 1.51 2.45
CA GLY A 212 8.56 2.26 3.22
C GLY A 212 8.58 1.88 4.71
N ARG A 213 7.41 1.66 5.30
CA ARG A 213 7.29 1.25 6.70
C ARG A 213 7.77 -0.19 6.93
N ALA A 214 7.37 -1.13 6.07
CA ALA A 214 7.79 -2.53 6.15
C ALA A 214 9.32 -2.65 5.96
N GLU A 215 9.88 -1.93 4.98
CA GLU A 215 11.31 -1.91 4.72
C GLU A 215 12.11 -1.33 5.91
N GLY A 216 11.71 -0.17 6.43
CA GLY A 216 12.36 0.45 7.59
C GLY A 216 12.34 -0.41 8.83
N ALA A 217 11.26 -1.15 9.05
CA ALA A 217 11.11 -2.09 10.15
C ALA A 217 11.69 -3.50 9.87
N LYS A 218 12.26 -3.73 8.69
CA LYS A 218 12.79 -5.04 8.23
C LYS A 218 11.75 -6.16 8.36
N LEU A 219 10.53 -5.87 7.97
CA LEU A 219 9.42 -6.84 8.01
C LEU A 219 9.42 -7.71 6.75
N PRO A 220 9.03 -8.99 6.85
CA PRO A 220 9.06 -9.92 5.72
C PRO A 220 8.03 -9.62 4.64
N ASP A 221 6.95 -8.93 4.98
CA ASP A 221 5.84 -8.59 4.09
C ASP A 221 6.11 -7.38 3.16
N VAL A 222 7.32 -6.80 3.20
CA VAL A 222 7.72 -5.69 2.32
C VAL A 222 7.51 -6.00 0.84
N THR A 223 7.75 -7.24 0.42
CA THR A 223 7.57 -7.67 -0.99
C THR A 223 6.09 -7.67 -1.39
N GLU A 224 5.20 -8.08 -0.50
CA GLU A 224 3.75 -8.03 -0.76
C GLU A 224 3.25 -6.59 -0.87
N TRP A 225 3.75 -5.68 -0.02
CA TRP A 225 3.45 -4.25 -0.14
C TRP A 225 3.94 -3.67 -1.47
N ALA A 226 5.15 -4.03 -1.91
CA ALA A 226 5.69 -3.58 -3.19
C ALA A 226 4.89 -4.13 -4.38
N LYS A 227 4.40 -5.36 -4.30
CA LYS A 227 3.52 -5.95 -5.31
C LYS A 227 2.19 -5.21 -5.39
N MET A 228 1.56 -4.92 -4.25
CA MET A 228 0.33 -4.13 -4.20
C MET A 228 0.55 -2.70 -4.74
N ALA A 229 1.69 -2.08 -4.42
CA ALA A 229 2.06 -0.76 -4.95
C ALA A 229 2.20 -0.78 -6.49
N TYR A 230 2.85 -1.80 -7.03
CA TYR A 230 2.99 -1.96 -8.47
C TYR A 230 1.64 -2.23 -9.16
N GLN A 231 0.77 -3.04 -8.55
CA GLN A 231 -0.56 -3.32 -9.09
C GLN A 231 -1.47 -2.08 -9.09
N ALA A 232 -1.34 -1.23 -8.07
CA ALA A 232 -2.13 0.01 -7.96
C ALA A 232 -1.62 1.12 -8.87
N GLU A 233 -0.32 1.18 -9.11
CA GLU A 233 0.34 2.16 -9.97
C GLU A 233 1.45 1.46 -10.77
N PRO A 234 1.13 0.90 -11.96
CA PRO A 234 2.10 0.21 -12.81
C PRO A 234 3.11 1.19 -13.40
N SER A 235 4.19 1.43 -12.69
CA SER A 235 5.30 2.28 -13.14
C SER A 235 6.62 1.50 -13.16
N GLY A 236 7.57 1.92 -14.02
CA GLY A 236 8.92 1.36 -14.03
C GLY A 236 9.60 1.47 -12.67
N GLN A 237 9.35 2.55 -11.92
CA GLN A 237 9.91 2.75 -10.58
C GLN A 237 9.35 1.74 -9.56
N ASN A 238 8.04 1.49 -9.55
CA ASN A 238 7.42 0.52 -8.65
C ASN A 238 7.86 -0.90 -8.98
N LEU A 239 7.96 -1.24 -10.27
CA LEU A 239 8.50 -2.54 -10.69
C LEU A 239 9.96 -2.69 -10.30
N ARG A 240 10.78 -1.64 -10.48
CA ARG A 240 12.17 -1.62 -10.02
C ARG A 240 12.28 -1.90 -8.52
N THR A 241 11.44 -1.27 -7.71
CA THR A 241 11.38 -1.53 -6.26
C THR A 241 11.12 -3.00 -5.98
N LEU A 242 10.11 -3.57 -6.62
CA LEU A 242 9.77 -4.99 -6.46
C LEU A 242 10.92 -5.92 -6.87
N VAL A 243 11.58 -5.65 -8.00
CA VAL A 243 12.75 -6.40 -8.48
C VAL A 243 13.93 -6.29 -7.50
N ARG A 244 14.23 -5.10 -6.97
CA ARG A 244 15.33 -4.92 -6.00
C ARG A 244 15.05 -5.64 -4.67
N LEU A 245 13.80 -5.68 -4.23
CA LEU A 245 13.40 -6.49 -3.08
C LEU A 245 13.61 -7.98 -3.33
N PHE A 246 13.22 -8.47 -4.52
CA PHE A 246 13.46 -9.86 -4.92
C PHE A 246 14.95 -10.19 -4.93
N GLN A 247 15.81 -9.37 -5.54
CA GLN A 247 17.26 -9.60 -5.58
C GLN A 247 17.87 -9.64 -4.17
N ARG A 248 17.46 -8.75 -3.27
CA ARG A 248 17.91 -8.77 -1.86
C ARG A 248 17.49 -10.03 -1.11
N ALA A 249 16.29 -10.53 -1.37
CA ALA A 249 15.78 -11.76 -0.77
C ALA A 249 16.45 -13.02 -1.31
N ASN A 250 17.06 -12.93 -2.51
CA ASN A 250 17.69 -14.04 -3.22
C ASN A 250 19.18 -13.71 -3.57
N PRO A 251 20.08 -13.51 -2.59
CA PRO A 251 21.44 -13.05 -2.83
C PRO A 251 22.29 -14.04 -3.63
N ASN A 252 21.90 -15.31 -3.67
CA ASN A 252 22.59 -16.39 -4.38
C ASN A 252 21.95 -16.74 -5.73
N ILE A 253 21.10 -15.86 -6.28
CA ILE A 253 20.48 -16.06 -7.58
C ILE A 253 21.56 -16.21 -8.66
N SER A 254 21.40 -17.15 -9.59
CA SER A 254 22.36 -17.35 -10.65
C SER A 254 22.41 -16.16 -11.62
N ASN A 255 23.55 -15.96 -12.32
CA ASN A 255 23.67 -14.90 -13.33
C ASN A 255 22.57 -14.99 -14.40
N ARG A 256 22.17 -16.21 -14.77
CA ARG A 256 21.11 -16.45 -15.76
C ARG A 256 19.73 -16.01 -15.25
N GLU A 257 19.40 -16.37 -14.02
CA GLU A 257 18.14 -15.93 -13.40
C GLU A 257 18.11 -14.42 -13.18
N ASN A 258 19.25 -13.84 -12.75
CA ASN A 258 19.36 -12.39 -12.59
C ASN A 258 19.20 -11.66 -13.93
N LEU A 259 19.75 -12.21 -15.02
CA LEU A 259 19.53 -11.68 -16.37
C LEU A 259 18.03 -11.70 -16.73
N ASP A 260 17.33 -12.79 -16.44
CA ASP A 260 15.88 -12.91 -16.71
C ASP A 260 15.04 -11.89 -15.93
N VAL A 261 15.48 -11.51 -14.71
CA VAL A 261 14.88 -10.41 -13.91
C VAL A 261 15.20 -9.03 -14.49
N LEU A 262 16.45 -8.82 -14.95
CA LEU A 262 16.86 -7.53 -15.52
C LEU A 262 16.22 -7.29 -16.90
N ARG A 263 15.94 -8.35 -17.66
CA ARG A 263 15.12 -8.28 -18.89
C ARG A 263 13.73 -7.71 -18.61
N LEU A 264 13.12 -8.04 -17.43
CA LEU A 264 11.84 -7.47 -17.02
C LEU A 264 11.93 -5.94 -16.84
N LEU A 265 12.99 -5.45 -16.20
CA LEU A 265 13.22 -4.00 -16.09
C LEU A 265 13.44 -3.37 -17.47
N GLY A 266 14.12 -4.06 -18.37
CA GLY A 266 14.31 -3.62 -19.76
C GLY A 266 13.02 -3.51 -20.57
N ALA A 267 12.08 -4.43 -20.33
CA ALA A 267 10.77 -4.48 -21.00
C ALA A 267 9.75 -3.46 -20.48
N SER A 268 9.95 -2.93 -19.26
CA SER A 268 8.96 -2.16 -18.51
C SER A 268 9.36 -0.69 -18.27
N ASP A 269 10.39 -0.18 -18.89
CA ASP A 269 11.03 1.10 -18.56
C ASP A 269 11.52 1.21 -17.09
N GLY A 270 11.71 0.06 -16.43
CA GLY A 270 12.21 -0.06 -15.07
C GLY A 270 13.73 0.12 -14.92
N LEU A 271 14.47 0.28 -16.02
CA LEU A 271 15.87 0.69 -16.00
C LEU A 271 15.93 2.22 -15.82
N VAL A 272 16.13 2.67 -14.57
CA VAL A 272 15.95 4.09 -14.17
C VAL A 272 17.29 4.78 -13.92
N VAL A 273 18.25 4.09 -13.32
CA VAL A 273 19.56 4.64 -12.97
C VAL A 273 20.70 3.92 -13.70
N ALA A 274 21.87 4.55 -13.81
CA ALA A 274 23.01 3.99 -14.51
C ALA A 274 23.37 2.57 -14.05
N GLY A 275 23.29 2.31 -12.74
CA GLY A 275 23.55 1.00 -12.16
C GLY A 275 22.63 -0.12 -12.70
N ASP A 276 21.38 0.20 -13.05
CA ASP A 276 20.45 -0.80 -13.61
C ASP A 276 20.93 -1.27 -15.00
N PHE A 277 21.37 -0.34 -15.84
CA PHE A 277 21.88 -0.63 -17.18
C PHE A 277 23.21 -1.37 -17.14
N THR A 278 24.14 -0.95 -16.26
CA THR A 278 25.45 -1.60 -16.15
C THR A 278 25.33 -3.00 -15.58
N GLU A 279 24.51 -3.22 -14.56
CA GLU A 279 24.24 -4.56 -14.03
C GLU A 279 23.64 -5.49 -15.11
N TYR A 280 22.67 -4.97 -15.88
CA TYR A 280 22.11 -5.75 -16.99
C TYR A 280 23.18 -6.12 -18.02
N ALA A 281 24.00 -5.16 -18.46
CA ALA A 281 25.08 -5.41 -19.39
C ALA A 281 26.10 -6.42 -18.85
N GLU A 282 26.44 -6.36 -17.55
CA GLU A 282 27.32 -7.33 -16.90
C GLU A 282 26.72 -8.74 -16.90
N MET A 283 25.45 -8.90 -16.54
CA MET A 283 24.81 -10.21 -16.53
C MET A 283 24.71 -10.79 -17.94
N ALA A 284 24.37 -9.97 -18.93
CA ALA A 284 24.39 -10.37 -20.35
C ALA A 284 25.79 -10.78 -20.82
N SER A 285 26.81 -10.04 -20.41
CA SER A 285 28.23 -10.36 -20.75
C SER A 285 28.68 -11.67 -20.10
N LYS A 286 28.39 -11.87 -18.81
CA LYS A 286 28.73 -13.10 -18.07
C LYS A 286 28.05 -14.35 -18.65
N THR A 287 26.90 -14.18 -19.27
CA THR A 287 26.14 -15.27 -19.92
C THR A 287 26.43 -15.41 -21.41
N GLY A 288 27.31 -14.55 -22.00
CA GLY A 288 27.69 -14.60 -23.38
C GLY A 288 26.70 -14.03 -24.39
N ILE A 289 25.69 -13.28 -23.90
CA ILE A 289 24.62 -12.71 -24.75
C ILE A 289 25.05 -11.30 -25.25
N TYR A 290 26.00 -11.25 -26.18
CA TYR A 290 26.63 -10.00 -26.62
C TYR A 290 25.66 -9.01 -27.29
N GLY A 291 24.58 -9.50 -27.91
CA GLY A 291 23.54 -8.65 -28.48
C GLY A 291 22.84 -7.80 -27.43
N GLU A 292 22.54 -8.38 -26.27
CA GLU A 292 21.91 -7.65 -25.15
C GLU A 292 22.88 -6.65 -24.51
N VAL A 293 24.19 -7.00 -24.38
CA VAL A 293 25.20 -6.06 -23.87
C VAL A 293 25.18 -4.76 -24.68
N LYS A 294 25.24 -4.90 -26.01
CA LYS A 294 25.21 -3.74 -26.92
C LYS A 294 23.87 -2.97 -26.77
N SER A 295 22.77 -3.69 -26.88
CA SER A 295 21.41 -3.10 -26.88
C SER A 295 21.13 -2.32 -25.63
N VAL A 296 21.43 -2.86 -24.43
CA VAL A 296 21.14 -2.20 -23.16
C VAL A 296 22.00 -0.97 -22.93
N ILE A 297 23.30 -1.01 -23.31
CA ILE A 297 24.20 0.15 -23.21
C ILE A 297 23.75 1.25 -24.16
N ASP A 298 23.43 0.92 -25.42
CA ASP A 298 22.91 1.88 -26.38
C ASP A 298 21.61 2.53 -25.91
N LYS A 299 20.69 1.74 -25.36
CA LYS A 299 19.44 2.24 -24.75
C LYS A 299 19.72 3.21 -23.60
N GLY A 300 20.67 2.88 -22.71
CA GLY A 300 21.05 3.74 -21.59
C GLY A 300 21.67 5.07 -22.01
N ARG A 301 22.51 5.03 -23.06
CA ARG A 301 23.11 6.23 -23.66
C ARG A 301 22.06 7.09 -24.38
N ALA A 302 21.18 6.47 -25.15
CA ALA A 302 20.08 7.16 -25.84
C ALA A 302 19.10 7.84 -24.88
N LYS A 303 18.88 7.27 -23.70
CA LYS A 303 18.09 7.87 -22.60
C LYS A 303 18.84 8.95 -21.81
N GLY A 304 20.13 9.18 -22.08
CA GLY A 304 20.98 10.10 -21.33
C GLY A 304 21.29 9.64 -19.89
N VAL A 305 21.00 8.38 -19.56
CA VAL A 305 21.27 7.79 -18.23
C VAL A 305 22.69 7.30 -18.11
N LEU A 306 23.27 6.77 -19.20
CA LEU A 306 24.67 6.37 -19.27
C LEU A 306 25.50 7.44 -20.00
N ASN A 307 26.61 7.84 -19.41
CA ASN A 307 27.67 8.59 -20.12
C ASN A 307 28.51 7.64 -20.98
N ALA A 308 29.43 8.19 -21.77
CA ALA A 308 30.23 7.43 -22.70
C ALA A 308 31.14 6.37 -22.04
N SER A 309 31.61 6.63 -20.82
CA SER A 309 32.52 5.72 -20.10
C SER A 309 31.77 4.59 -19.37
N ALA A 310 30.50 4.79 -19.02
CA ALA A 310 29.72 3.77 -18.33
C ALA A 310 29.52 2.55 -19.24
N GLY A 311 29.96 1.38 -18.80
CA GLY A 311 29.89 0.12 -19.54
C GLY A 311 30.79 0.05 -20.80
N ALA A 312 31.75 0.97 -20.97
CA ALA A 312 32.61 1.02 -22.18
C ALA A 312 33.42 -0.27 -22.40
N ASP A 313 33.94 -0.86 -21.32
CA ASP A 313 34.73 -2.11 -21.42
C ASP A 313 33.84 -3.30 -21.84
N LEU A 314 32.61 -3.38 -21.29
CA LEU A 314 31.62 -4.40 -21.67
C LEU A 314 31.25 -4.24 -23.15
N TYR A 315 31.02 -3.01 -23.58
CA TYR A 315 30.65 -2.68 -24.96
C TYR A 315 31.74 -3.02 -25.94
N SER A 316 32.99 -2.58 -25.67
CA SER A 316 34.15 -2.83 -26.51
C SER A 316 34.49 -4.33 -26.61
N THR A 317 34.22 -5.10 -25.56
CA THR A 317 34.40 -6.56 -25.56
C THR A 317 33.31 -7.29 -26.34
N ALA A 318 32.05 -6.82 -26.27
CA ALA A 318 30.91 -7.50 -26.87
C ALA A 318 30.78 -7.21 -28.38
N VAL A 319 30.92 -5.95 -28.80
CA VAL A 319 30.63 -5.54 -30.19
C VAL A 319 31.40 -6.32 -31.25
N PRO A 320 32.74 -6.56 -31.13
CA PRO A 320 33.49 -7.34 -32.12
C PRO A 320 33.01 -8.79 -32.26
N LYS A 321 32.43 -9.37 -31.22
CA LYS A 321 31.95 -10.77 -31.22
C LYS A 321 30.61 -10.95 -31.93
N ILE A 322 29.81 -9.89 -32.06
CA ILE A 322 28.44 -9.97 -32.58
C ILE A 322 28.35 -10.50 -33.98
N ALA A 323 29.28 -10.07 -34.90
CA ALA A 323 29.22 -10.48 -36.29
C ALA A 323 29.46 -11.99 -36.46
N GLY A 324 30.48 -12.52 -35.76
CA GLY A 324 30.77 -13.96 -35.77
C GLY A 324 29.66 -14.78 -35.11
N ASP A 325 29.14 -14.30 -33.97
CA ASP A 325 28.07 -14.97 -33.24
C ASP A 325 26.79 -15.07 -34.10
N LYS A 326 26.36 -13.96 -34.71
CA LYS A 326 25.21 -13.96 -35.63
C LYS A 326 25.46 -14.88 -36.86
N GLY A 327 26.67 -14.89 -37.40
CA GLY A 327 27.02 -15.73 -38.55
C GLY A 327 26.92 -17.24 -38.25
N SER A 328 27.13 -17.63 -36.99
CA SER A 328 27.05 -19.02 -36.55
C SER A 328 25.63 -19.53 -36.24
N LEU A 329 24.62 -18.64 -36.12
CA LEU A 329 23.28 -19.03 -35.68
C LEU A 329 22.59 -20.03 -36.65
N GLY A 330 22.77 -19.87 -37.95
CA GLY A 330 22.19 -20.79 -38.94
C GLY A 330 22.72 -22.21 -38.81
N SER A 331 24.03 -22.37 -38.56
CA SER A 331 24.63 -23.71 -38.31
C SER A 331 24.18 -24.26 -36.95
N ALA A 332 24.08 -23.40 -35.91
CA ALA A 332 23.60 -23.81 -34.61
C ALA A 332 22.13 -24.30 -34.64
N GLU A 333 21.24 -23.68 -35.45
CA GLU A 333 19.92 -24.20 -35.71
C GLU A 333 19.94 -25.60 -36.31
N ALA A 334 20.76 -25.81 -37.35
CA ALA A 334 20.87 -27.13 -38.01
C ALA A 334 21.42 -28.19 -37.05
N ASP A 335 22.37 -27.83 -36.18
CA ASP A 335 22.93 -28.73 -35.18
C ASP A 335 21.90 -29.02 -34.06
N ALA A 336 21.12 -28.02 -33.67
CA ALA A 336 20.00 -28.18 -32.72
C ALA A 336 18.96 -29.19 -33.20
N GLN A 337 18.67 -29.18 -34.51
CA GLN A 337 17.73 -30.16 -35.11
C GLN A 337 18.26 -31.58 -35.01
N LYS A 338 19.57 -31.79 -35.16
CA LYS A 338 20.22 -33.11 -35.15
C LYS A 338 20.55 -33.61 -33.73
N ALA A 339 20.67 -32.70 -32.77
CA ALA A 339 21.11 -33.02 -31.41
C ALA A 339 20.15 -33.99 -30.69
N ALA A 340 20.72 -34.87 -29.86
CA ALA A 340 19.96 -35.85 -29.08
C ALA A 340 19.15 -35.23 -27.92
N ASN A 341 19.48 -34.00 -27.52
CA ASN A 341 18.78 -33.29 -26.44
C ASN A 341 18.65 -31.79 -26.76
N GLY A 342 17.89 -31.07 -25.92
CA GLY A 342 17.55 -29.66 -26.13
C GLY A 342 18.62 -28.63 -25.84
N LYS A 343 19.83 -29.01 -25.40
CA LYS A 343 20.87 -28.05 -24.94
C LYS A 343 21.33 -27.06 -26.02
N ILE A 344 21.59 -27.54 -27.24
CA ILE A 344 21.99 -26.67 -28.36
C ILE A 344 20.83 -25.75 -28.73
N ALA A 345 19.59 -26.28 -28.80
CA ALA A 345 18.43 -25.48 -29.10
C ALA A 345 18.19 -24.38 -28.04
N ALA A 346 18.36 -24.67 -26.75
CA ALA A 346 18.25 -23.70 -25.68
C ALA A 346 19.30 -22.58 -25.78
N ALA A 347 20.57 -22.91 -26.05
CA ALA A 347 21.64 -21.93 -26.23
C ALA A 347 21.41 -21.05 -27.46
N THR A 348 20.94 -21.64 -28.57
CA THR A 348 20.60 -20.91 -29.80
C THR A 348 19.40 -19.99 -29.59
N ALA A 349 18.39 -20.44 -28.82
CA ALA A 349 17.25 -19.62 -28.44
C ALA A 349 17.67 -18.40 -27.61
N ASP A 350 18.57 -18.58 -26.64
CA ASP A 350 19.10 -17.47 -25.83
C ASP A 350 19.80 -16.41 -26.70
N ALA A 351 20.58 -16.84 -27.70
CA ALA A 351 21.25 -15.94 -28.65
C ALA A 351 20.22 -15.16 -29.49
N TYR A 352 19.19 -15.83 -30.04
CA TYR A 352 18.13 -15.15 -30.79
C TYR A 352 17.35 -14.17 -29.91
N LEU A 353 17.03 -14.55 -28.67
CA LEU A 353 16.39 -13.67 -27.69
C LEU A 353 17.22 -12.39 -27.46
N GLY A 354 18.53 -12.56 -27.28
CA GLY A 354 19.44 -11.45 -27.07
C GLY A 354 19.65 -10.54 -28.32
N TYR A 355 19.34 -11.05 -29.50
CA TYR A 355 19.36 -10.26 -30.75
C TYR A 355 17.98 -9.67 -31.10
N GLY A 356 16.93 -9.95 -30.30
CA GLY A 356 15.58 -9.47 -30.54
C GLY A 356 14.82 -10.26 -31.64
N ASP A 357 15.36 -11.39 -32.11
CA ASP A 357 14.62 -12.31 -33.00
C ASP A 357 13.74 -13.25 -32.18
N TYR A 358 12.66 -12.68 -31.67
CA TYR A 358 11.79 -13.39 -30.72
C TYR A 358 11.08 -14.59 -31.37
N ALA A 359 10.76 -14.51 -32.67
CA ALA A 359 10.10 -15.61 -33.37
C ALA A 359 11.01 -16.85 -33.44
N LYS A 360 12.29 -16.65 -33.77
CA LYS A 360 13.29 -17.74 -33.78
C LYS A 360 13.60 -18.21 -32.34
N ALA A 361 13.70 -17.30 -31.40
CA ALA A 361 13.89 -17.67 -30.00
C ALA A 361 12.79 -18.60 -29.49
N ILE A 362 11.52 -18.27 -29.75
CA ILE A 362 10.36 -19.09 -29.38
C ILE A 362 10.46 -20.48 -30.03
N SER A 363 10.70 -20.55 -31.34
CA SER A 363 10.83 -21.83 -32.06
C SER A 363 11.95 -22.70 -31.47
N MET A 364 13.08 -22.12 -31.12
CA MET A 364 14.23 -22.86 -30.55
C MET A 364 13.98 -23.28 -29.09
N PHE A 365 13.28 -22.46 -28.28
CA PHE A 365 12.87 -22.90 -26.95
C PHE A 365 11.84 -24.03 -26.99
N ASP A 366 10.88 -23.98 -27.92
CA ASP A 366 9.92 -25.08 -28.11
C ASP A 366 10.65 -26.37 -28.55
N LEU A 367 11.64 -26.28 -29.43
CA LEU A 367 12.48 -27.40 -29.81
C LEU A 367 13.27 -27.94 -28.60
N ALA A 368 13.83 -27.05 -27.78
CA ALA A 368 14.57 -27.45 -26.59
C ALA A 368 13.67 -28.22 -25.60
N LYS A 369 12.45 -27.74 -25.42
CA LYS A 369 11.43 -28.39 -24.59
C LYS A 369 11.04 -29.76 -25.13
N GLN A 370 10.80 -29.85 -26.43
CA GLN A 370 10.43 -31.11 -27.10
C GLN A 370 11.53 -32.17 -26.97
N LYS A 371 12.81 -31.79 -27.14
CA LYS A 371 13.94 -32.70 -27.05
C LYS A 371 14.33 -33.10 -25.64
N GLY A 372 13.97 -32.27 -24.64
CA GLY A 372 14.30 -32.52 -23.25
C GLY A 372 15.79 -32.46 -22.92
N GLY A 373 16.19 -32.97 -21.76
CA GLY A 373 17.58 -32.94 -21.29
C GLY A 373 18.05 -31.52 -20.91
N VAL A 374 17.13 -30.60 -20.65
CA VAL A 374 17.32 -29.22 -20.23
C VAL A 374 16.47 -28.96 -18.97
N ASP A 375 16.78 -27.90 -18.23
CA ASP A 375 15.97 -27.44 -17.12
C ASP A 375 14.64 -26.86 -17.64
N ALA A 376 13.54 -27.54 -17.32
CA ALA A 376 12.20 -27.18 -17.82
C ALA A 376 11.77 -25.79 -17.27
N ASP A 377 12.10 -25.45 -16.03
CA ASP A 377 11.76 -24.17 -15.43
C ASP A 377 12.54 -23.02 -16.07
N GLU A 378 13.83 -23.24 -16.40
CA GLU A 378 14.64 -22.29 -17.16
C GLU A 378 14.06 -22.05 -18.55
N ILE A 379 13.73 -23.12 -19.29
CA ILE A 379 13.15 -23.01 -20.62
C ILE A 379 11.79 -22.33 -20.60
N ASN A 380 10.87 -22.74 -19.70
CA ASN A 380 9.56 -22.12 -19.59
C ASN A 380 9.65 -20.63 -19.21
N THR A 381 10.58 -20.24 -18.33
CA THR A 381 10.81 -18.83 -17.97
C THR A 381 11.21 -18.02 -19.21
N ARG A 382 12.20 -18.47 -19.98
CA ARG A 382 12.71 -17.74 -21.15
C ARG A 382 11.77 -17.77 -22.34
N LEU A 383 11.06 -18.87 -22.53
CA LEU A 383 9.95 -18.96 -23.51
C LEU A 383 8.88 -17.89 -23.18
N GLY A 384 8.51 -17.76 -21.90
CA GLY A 384 7.60 -16.72 -21.44
C GLY A 384 8.14 -15.30 -21.72
N ILE A 385 9.44 -15.07 -21.48
CA ILE A 385 10.11 -13.79 -21.81
C ILE A 385 10.06 -13.52 -23.32
N ALA A 386 10.46 -14.49 -24.15
CA ALA A 386 10.46 -14.34 -25.61
C ALA A 386 9.05 -14.03 -26.13
N LYS A 387 8.01 -14.75 -25.65
CA LYS A 387 6.62 -14.52 -26.00
C LYS A 387 6.12 -13.15 -25.54
N THR A 388 6.50 -12.69 -24.32
CA THR A 388 6.16 -11.35 -23.83
C THR A 388 6.71 -10.27 -24.76
N LEU A 389 7.98 -10.41 -25.17
CA LEU A 389 8.66 -9.45 -26.04
C LEU A 389 8.16 -9.51 -27.49
N ALA A 390 7.62 -10.65 -27.91
CA ALA A 390 6.92 -10.84 -29.19
C ALA A 390 5.47 -10.34 -29.18
N GLY A 391 4.91 -9.97 -28.00
CA GLY A 391 3.54 -9.51 -27.86
C GLY A 391 2.50 -10.64 -27.63
N ASP A 392 2.92 -11.90 -27.53
CA ASP A 392 2.05 -13.05 -27.19
C ASP A 392 1.82 -13.13 -25.69
N THR A 393 0.91 -12.30 -25.18
CA THR A 393 0.60 -12.21 -23.73
C THR A 393 0.02 -13.52 -23.18
N ALA A 394 -0.87 -14.18 -23.94
CA ALA A 394 -1.51 -15.42 -23.50
C ALA A 394 -0.52 -16.59 -23.44
N GLY A 395 0.28 -16.76 -24.47
CA GLY A 395 1.31 -17.78 -24.52
C GLY A 395 2.44 -17.54 -23.52
N ALA A 396 2.78 -16.26 -23.25
CA ALA A 396 3.73 -15.87 -22.21
C ALA A 396 3.25 -16.29 -20.83
N LYS A 397 2.00 -15.95 -20.49
CA LYS A 397 1.39 -16.30 -19.22
C LYS A 397 1.39 -17.82 -19.00
N ALA A 398 0.96 -18.58 -20.00
CA ALA A 398 0.96 -20.05 -19.94
C ALA A 398 2.39 -20.63 -19.72
N ALA A 399 3.40 -20.06 -20.36
CA ALA A 399 4.79 -20.48 -20.17
C ALA A 399 5.29 -20.18 -18.73
N PHE A 400 5.01 -19.00 -18.18
CA PHE A 400 5.38 -18.66 -16.81
C PHE A 400 4.62 -19.49 -15.76
N GLU A 401 3.34 -19.79 -15.97
CA GLU A 401 2.54 -20.63 -15.08
C GLU A 401 3.03 -22.10 -15.06
N ALA A 402 3.72 -22.54 -16.09
CA ALA A 402 4.35 -23.87 -16.16
C ALA A 402 5.64 -23.99 -15.33
N VAL A 403 6.18 -22.88 -14.79
CA VAL A 403 7.37 -22.88 -13.91
C VAL A 403 6.98 -23.37 -12.51
N GLN A 404 7.63 -24.43 -12.01
CA GLN A 404 7.17 -25.18 -10.86
C GLN A 404 7.76 -24.72 -9.53
N ALA A 405 9.05 -24.40 -9.45
CA ALA A 405 9.76 -24.29 -8.17
C ALA A 405 10.88 -23.23 -8.13
N GLY A 406 11.36 -23.00 -6.91
CA GLY A 406 12.56 -22.22 -6.61
C GLY A 406 12.45 -20.73 -6.93
N SER A 407 13.62 -20.10 -7.10
CA SER A 407 13.78 -18.72 -7.50
C SER A 407 13.17 -18.43 -8.88
N ARG A 408 13.21 -19.41 -9.79
CA ARG A 408 12.60 -19.27 -11.13
C ARG A 408 11.08 -19.09 -11.06
N LYS A 409 10.38 -19.77 -10.14
CA LYS A 409 8.94 -19.54 -9.92
C LYS A 409 8.66 -18.12 -9.45
N GLN A 410 9.52 -17.57 -8.61
CA GLN A 410 9.43 -16.18 -8.18
C GLN A 410 9.67 -15.21 -9.36
N VAL A 411 10.69 -15.47 -10.18
CA VAL A 411 10.96 -14.69 -11.41
C VAL A 411 9.76 -14.72 -12.36
N ALA A 412 9.20 -15.90 -12.62
CA ALA A 412 7.98 -16.05 -13.41
C ALA A 412 6.80 -15.26 -12.82
N GLY A 413 6.65 -15.24 -11.49
CA GLY A 413 5.66 -14.45 -10.78
C GLY A 413 5.81 -12.93 -11.00
N LEU A 414 7.04 -12.41 -11.06
CA LEU A 414 7.31 -11.01 -11.39
C LEU A 414 6.86 -10.67 -12.83
N TRP A 415 7.15 -11.54 -13.79
CA TRP A 415 6.72 -11.39 -15.18
C TRP A 415 5.20 -11.47 -15.34
N ILE A 416 4.52 -12.39 -14.61
CA ILE A 416 3.06 -12.48 -14.58
C ILE A 416 2.45 -11.20 -14.02
N ALA A 417 3.04 -10.64 -12.96
CA ALA A 417 2.59 -9.36 -12.40
C ALA A 417 2.70 -8.23 -13.43
N TYR A 418 3.78 -8.19 -14.20
CA TYR A 418 3.95 -7.23 -15.30
C TYR A 418 2.94 -7.43 -16.43
N LEU A 419 2.68 -8.65 -16.85
CA LEU A 419 1.67 -8.94 -17.88
C LEU A 419 0.28 -8.52 -17.46
N GLY A 420 -0.07 -8.70 -16.18
CA GLY A 420 -1.36 -8.31 -15.62
C GLY A 420 -1.64 -6.80 -15.67
N THR A 421 -0.60 -5.98 -15.80
CA THR A 421 -0.74 -4.51 -15.92
C THR A 421 -0.80 -4.00 -17.36
N LYS A 422 -0.55 -4.86 -18.37
CA LYS A 422 -0.59 -4.48 -19.79
C LYS A 422 -1.95 -4.63 -20.45
N GLY A 423 -2.89 -5.29 -19.80
CA GLY A 423 -4.24 -5.52 -20.29
C GLY A 423 -5.34 -4.76 -19.51
N ALA A 424 -4.95 -3.83 -18.63
CA ALA A 424 -5.87 -3.01 -17.85
C ALA A 424 -6.04 -1.63 -18.47
#